data_faaef0b496f733f3e5c02cba0b6e57b1
#
_entry.id   faaef0b496f733f3e5c02cba0b6e57b1
#
_cell.length_a   1.000
_cell.length_b   1.000
_cell.length_c   1.000
_cell.angle_alpha   90.00
_cell.angle_beta   90.00
_cell.angle_gamma   90.00
#
_symmetry.space_group_name_H-M   'P 1'
#
loop_
_entity.id
_entity.type
_entity.pdbx_description
1 polymer ?
#
loop_
_entity_poly.entity_id
_entity_poly.type
_entity_poly.pdbx_seq_one_letter_code
_entity_poly.pdbx_strand_id
1 'polypeptide(L)'
;MSPSISELRAKTQPESVTGRVNSEHWTADLYLRRVSPYLTRILLPTRITPNGVTYLMILTGISISFAFSLPGAIGVLLALFLSQLQMLFDCVDGEIARWRERFSPAGIFLDKVGHYFAEALIPIAIGLRIMEEGGDYFLPFLGALLATLVVINKGLNDAVHVARAFSGLERLADKKATINRSLLSRVRSVANILPIHRAYHSVEMTLIFSLAYFFGWLEEALLVLVIASPVVTLGHIVSILSSNRLKKSS
;
A
#
# COMPACT_ATOMS: atom_id res chain seq x y z
N MET A 1 28.29 -11.58 15.60
CA MET A 1 28.05 -10.17 16.05
C MET A 1 26.85 -9.62 15.32
N SER A 2 25.98 -8.88 16.00
CA SER A 2 24.88 -8.19 15.33
C SER A 2 25.44 -6.99 14.54
N PRO A 3 24.97 -6.73 13.31
CA PRO A 3 25.46 -5.62 12.50
C PRO A 3 25.17 -4.26 13.14
N SER A 4 25.96 -3.25 12.80
CA SER A 4 25.64 -1.86 13.17
C SER A 4 24.44 -1.35 12.37
N ILE A 5 23.77 -0.31 12.86
CA ILE A 5 22.63 0.31 12.14
C ILE A 5 23.10 0.93 10.81
N SER A 6 24.31 1.48 10.78
CA SER A 6 24.89 2.03 9.54
C SER A 6 25.13 0.96 8.47
N GLU A 7 25.69 -0.19 8.85
CA GLU A 7 25.87 -1.33 7.94
C GLU A 7 24.54 -1.87 7.43
N LEU A 8 23.53 -2.00 8.32
CA LEU A 8 22.18 -2.40 7.93
C LEU A 8 21.61 -1.44 6.88
N ARG A 9 21.63 -0.15 7.14
CA ARG A 9 21.13 0.84 6.18
C ARG A 9 21.86 0.77 4.84
N ALA A 10 23.19 0.74 4.86
CA ALA A 10 23.98 0.67 3.63
C ALA A 10 23.63 -0.55 2.77
N LYS A 11 23.43 -1.72 3.39
CA LYS A 11 23.14 -2.96 2.66
C LYS A 11 21.64 -3.10 2.32
N THR A 12 20.74 -2.70 3.20
CA THR A 12 19.30 -3.04 3.08
C THR A 12 18.43 -1.91 2.56
N GLN A 13 18.90 -0.66 2.58
CA GLN A 13 18.18 0.51 2.10
C GLN A 13 18.99 1.26 1.02
N PRO A 14 19.42 0.60 -0.10
CA PRO A 14 20.12 1.27 -1.18
C PRO A 14 19.21 2.30 -1.86
N GLU A 15 19.79 3.24 -2.61
CA GLU A 15 19.05 4.29 -3.33
C GLU A 15 17.98 3.73 -4.29
N SER A 16 18.23 2.54 -4.86
CA SER A 16 17.25 1.82 -5.69
C SER A 16 15.97 1.41 -4.92
N VAL A 17 16.01 1.40 -3.59
CA VAL A 17 14.86 1.12 -2.72
C VAL A 17 14.28 2.40 -2.16
N THR A 18 15.10 3.34 -1.65
CA THR A 18 14.65 4.57 -0.99
C THR A 18 14.40 5.73 -1.94
N GLY A 19 14.98 5.69 -3.14
CA GLY A 19 14.85 6.75 -4.16
C GLY A 19 13.68 6.58 -5.13
N ARG A 20 12.75 5.68 -4.86
CA ARG A 20 11.59 5.43 -5.72
C ARG A 20 10.54 6.54 -5.58
N VAL A 21 10.56 7.49 -6.48
CA VAL A 21 9.57 8.58 -6.49
C VAL A 21 8.17 8.02 -6.72
N ASN A 22 7.23 8.34 -5.82
CA ASN A 22 5.81 7.96 -5.86
C ASN A 22 5.47 6.47 -5.69
N SER A 23 6.40 5.63 -5.24
CA SER A 23 6.14 4.19 -5.02
C SER A 23 6.03 3.82 -3.55
N GLU A 24 6.30 4.72 -2.62
CA GLU A 24 6.32 4.43 -1.19
C GLU A 24 5.17 5.10 -0.44
N HIS A 25 4.78 4.50 0.68
CA HIS A 25 3.85 5.07 1.64
C HIS A 25 4.44 6.32 2.30
N TRP A 26 3.63 7.32 2.61
CA TRP A 26 4.09 8.55 3.27
C TRP A 26 4.81 8.27 4.58
N THR A 27 4.27 7.36 5.38
CA THR A 27 4.85 7.00 6.68
C THR A 27 6.17 6.24 6.54
N ALA A 28 6.34 5.44 5.48
CA ALA A 28 7.59 4.77 5.18
C ALA A 28 8.71 5.80 4.93
N ASP A 29 8.47 6.77 4.07
CA ASP A 29 9.43 7.83 3.73
C ASP A 29 9.73 8.75 4.93
N LEU A 30 8.68 9.11 5.71
CA LEU A 30 8.83 10.07 6.79
C LEU A 30 9.66 9.53 7.95
N TYR A 31 9.35 8.34 8.45
CA TYR A 31 10.01 7.82 9.67
C TYR A 31 10.21 6.31 9.73
N LEU A 32 9.34 5.48 9.12
CA LEU A 32 9.42 4.03 9.33
C LEU A 32 10.71 3.43 8.81
N ARG A 33 11.22 3.90 7.68
CA ARG A 33 12.55 3.49 7.18
C ARG A 33 13.71 3.92 8.07
N ARG A 34 13.51 4.90 8.93
CA ARG A 34 14.53 5.27 9.95
C ARG A 34 14.48 4.34 11.15
N VAL A 35 13.29 3.81 11.46
CA VAL A 35 13.02 2.94 12.63
C VAL A 35 13.21 1.46 12.29
N SER A 36 12.84 1.02 11.08
CA SER A 36 12.86 -0.40 10.69
C SER A 36 14.22 -1.09 10.89
N PRO A 37 15.41 -0.47 10.65
CA PRO A 37 16.68 -1.15 10.89
C PRO A 37 16.92 -1.56 12.35
N TYR A 38 16.30 -0.90 13.31
CA TYR A 38 16.39 -1.30 14.71
C TYR A 38 15.64 -2.60 14.96
N LEU A 39 14.41 -2.73 14.43
CA LEU A 39 13.65 -3.97 14.51
C LEU A 39 14.33 -5.09 13.72
N THR A 40 14.80 -4.79 12.52
CA THR A 40 15.59 -5.72 11.70
C THR A 40 16.79 -6.26 12.48
N ARG A 41 17.55 -5.37 13.16
CA ARG A 41 18.70 -5.77 13.97
C ARG A 41 18.32 -6.74 15.11
N ILE A 42 17.17 -6.52 15.73
CA ILE A 42 16.64 -7.40 16.81
C ILE A 42 16.24 -8.77 16.24
N LEU A 43 15.66 -8.80 15.05
CA LEU A 43 15.14 -10.04 14.43
C LEU A 43 16.24 -10.85 13.71
N LEU A 44 17.33 -10.24 13.25
CA LEU A 44 18.40 -10.92 12.52
C LEU A 44 19.03 -12.10 13.25
N PRO A 45 19.27 -12.07 14.60
CA PRO A 45 19.80 -13.20 15.33
C PRO A 45 18.79 -14.35 15.48
N THR A 46 17.51 -14.09 15.23
CA THR A 46 16.47 -15.10 15.32
C THR A 46 16.42 -15.98 14.05
N ARG A 47 15.68 -17.09 14.10
CA ARG A 47 15.43 -17.94 12.94
C ARG A 47 14.29 -17.47 12.05
N ILE A 48 13.70 -16.28 12.34
CA ILE A 48 12.58 -15.76 11.54
C ILE A 48 13.02 -15.53 10.10
N THR A 49 12.23 -16.02 9.16
CA THR A 49 12.50 -15.85 7.73
C THR A 49 11.88 -14.54 7.22
N PRO A 50 12.31 -13.98 6.07
CA PRO A 50 11.62 -12.85 5.44
C PRO A 50 10.12 -13.11 5.31
N ASN A 51 9.73 -14.26 4.74
CA ASN A 51 8.31 -14.64 4.61
C ASN A 51 7.59 -14.75 5.97
N GLY A 52 8.30 -15.14 7.04
CA GLY A 52 7.76 -15.15 8.40
C GLY A 52 7.36 -13.76 8.88
N VAL A 53 8.13 -12.73 8.53
CA VAL A 53 7.80 -11.32 8.82
C VAL A 53 6.66 -10.85 7.90
N THR A 54 6.65 -11.27 6.63
CA THR A 54 5.52 -10.98 5.73
C THR A 54 4.21 -11.57 6.26
N TYR A 55 4.20 -12.76 6.86
CA TYR A 55 2.99 -13.27 7.54
C TYR A 55 2.55 -12.38 8.71
N LEU A 56 3.48 -11.84 9.50
CA LEU A 56 3.14 -10.88 10.56
C LEU A 56 2.55 -9.59 9.97
N MET A 57 3.09 -9.10 8.86
CA MET A 57 2.57 -7.97 8.10
C MET A 57 1.12 -8.23 7.65
N ILE A 58 0.84 -9.41 7.07
CA ILE A 58 -0.50 -9.81 6.62
C ILE A 58 -1.49 -9.86 7.79
N LEU A 59 -1.13 -10.57 8.86
CA LEU A 59 -1.98 -10.70 10.05
C LEU A 59 -2.28 -9.33 10.67
N THR A 60 -1.27 -8.48 10.80
CA THR A 60 -1.43 -7.12 11.32
C THR A 60 -2.34 -6.29 10.39
N GLY A 61 -2.15 -6.40 9.06
CA GLY A 61 -2.98 -5.72 8.07
C GLY A 61 -4.46 -6.11 8.14
N ILE A 62 -4.75 -7.39 8.28
CA ILE A 62 -6.13 -7.89 8.47
C ILE A 62 -6.69 -7.40 9.81
N SER A 63 -5.87 -7.36 10.86
CA SER A 63 -6.29 -6.92 12.19
C SER A 63 -6.70 -5.44 12.24
N ILE A 64 -6.26 -4.59 11.28
CA ILE A 64 -6.70 -3.19 11.17
C ILE A 64 -8.24 -3.11 11.03
N SER A 65 -8.80 -3.94 10.15
CA SER A 65 -10.25 -3.95 9.91
C SER A 65 -11.02 -4.45 11.11
N PHE A 66 -10.52 -5.48 11.80
CA PHE A 66 -11.13 -5.92 13.06
C PHE A 66 -11.06 -4.83 14.14
N ALA A 67 -9.96 -4.09 14.22
CA ALA A 67 -9.85 -2.97 15.15
C ALA A 67 -10.86 -1.86 14.83
N PHE A 68 -11.06 -1.52 13.56
CA PHE A 68 -12.10 -0.58 13.17
C PHE A 68 -13.54 -1.05 13.52
N SER A 69 -13.80 -2.35 13.58
CA SER A 69 -15.10 -2.89 14.01
C SER A 69 -15.31 -2.82 15.53
N LEU A 70 -14.30 -2.48 16.31
CA LEU A 70 -14.47 -2.26 17.76
C LEU A 70 -15.11 -0.89 18.02
N PRO A 71 -16.04 -0.78 18.97
CA PRO A 71 -16.75 0.47 19.24
C PRO A 71 -15.84 1.56 19.80
N GLY A 72 -16.20 2.80 19.56
CA GLY A 72 -15.56 3.98 20.13
C GLY A 72 -14.15 4.27 19.63
N ALA A 73 -13.48 5.23 20.25
CA ALA A 73 -12.15 5.71 19.85
C ALA A 73 -11.03 4.67 20.04
N ILE A 74 -11.20 3.71 20.95
CA ILE A 74 -10.18 2.67 21.21
C ILE A 74 -9.95 1.84 19.96
N GLY A 75 -11.02 1.44 19.25
CA GLY A 75 -10.92 0.70 18.00
C GLY A 75 -10.14 1.47 16.93
N VAL A 76 -10.41 2.77 16.80
CA VAL A 76 -9.73 3.64 15.82
C VAL A 76 -8.25 3.82 16.15
N LEU A 77 -7.92 4.05 17.43
CA LEU A 77 -6.53 4.18 17.87
C LEU A 77 -5.76 2.87 17.68
N LEU A 78 -6.41 1.73 17.96
CA LEU A 78 -5.81 0.41 17.72
C LEU A 78 -5.59 0.17 16.22
N ALA A 79 -6.57 0.50 15.36
CA ALA A 79 -6.41 0.40 13.91
C ALA A 79 -5.25 1.26 13.41
N LEU A 80 -5.13 2.50 13.92
CA LEU A 80 -4.02 3.40 13.61
C LEU A 80 -2.67 2.80 14.01
N PHE A 81 -2.55 2.27 15.21
CA PHE A 81 -1.33 1.61 15.70
C PHE A 81 -0.98 0.39 14.83
N LEU A 82 -1.97 -0.48 14.55
CA LEU A 82 -1.76 -1.68 13.73
C LEU A 82 -1.33 -1.33 12.31
N SER A 83 -1.84 -0.24 11.72
CA SER A 83 -1.42 0.18 10.39
C SER A 83 0.05 0.60 10.34
N GLN A 84 0.55 1.26 11.38
CA GLN A 84 1.97 1.61 11.47
C GLN A 84 2.84 0.36 11.68
N LEU A 85 2.35 -0.60 12.47
CA LEU A 85 3.04 -1.87 12.72
C LEU A 85 3.07 -2.73 11.45
N GLN A 86 1.97 -2.79 10.68
CA GLN A 86 1.93 -3.45 9.37
C GLN A 86 3.01 -2.90 8.45
N MET A 87 3.09 -1.58 8.31
CA MET A 87 4.07 -0.94 7.42
C MET A 87 5.51 -1.10 7.95
N LEU A 88 5.69 -1.18 9.26
CA LEU A 88 6.99 -1.48 9.84
C LEU A 88 7.45 -2.90 9.48
N PHE A 89 6.56 -3.90 9.56
CA PHE A 89 6.87 -5.26 9.13
C PHE A 89 7.14 -5.36 7.63
N ASP A 90 6.43 -4.62 6.79
CA ASP A 90 6.67 -4.49 5.35
C ASP A 90 8.10 -3.97 5.04
N CYS A 91 8.58 -2.97 5.78
CA CYS A 91 9.95 -2.52 5.66
C CYS A 91 10.96 -3.59 6.08
N VAL A 92 10.69 -4.29 7.20
CA VAL A 92 11.60 -5.23 7.85
C VAL A 92 11.77 -6.52 7.06
N ASP A 93 10.71 -7.07 6.45
CA ASP A 93 10.80 -8.30 5.67
C ASP A 93 11.76 -8.14 4.47
N GLY A 94 11.63 -7.01 3.74
CA GLY A 94 12.53 -6.66 2.66
C GLY A 94 13.97 -6.39 3.15
N GLU A 95 14.14 -5.80 4.33
CA GLU A 95 15.47 -5.60 4.92
C GLU A 95 16.14 -6.92 5.28
N ILE A 96 15.41 -7.86 5.91
CA ILE A 96 15.93 -9.20 6.23
C ILE A 96 16.23 -9.97 4.94
N ALA A 97 15.36 -9.88 3.92
CA ALA A 97 15.58 -10.52 2.62
C ALA A 97 16.87 -10.03 1.96
N ARG A 98 17.09 -8.71 1.94
CA ARG A 98 18.31 -8.09 1.39
C ARG A 98 19.55 -8.40 2.22
N TRP A 99 19.44 -8.38 3.54
CA TRP A 99 20.56 -8.70 4.41
C TRP A 99 21.04 -10.13 4.22
N ARG A 100 20.11 -11.10 4.20
CA ARG A 100 20.43 -12.53 4.05
C ARG A 100 20.56 -12.98 2.60
N GLU A 101 20.33 -12.07 1.63
CA GLU A 101 20.34 -12.36 0.18
C GLU A 101 19.37 -13.50 -0.19
N ARG A 102 18.24 -13.55 0.52
CA ARG A 102 17.20 -14.58 0.34
C ARG A 102 15.93 -13.96 -0.22
N PHE A 103 15.78 -14.10 -1.53
CA PHE A 103 14.59 -13.65 -2.26
C PHE A 103 13.81 -14.89 -2.72
N SER A 104 12.48 -14.83 -2.64
CA SER A 104 11.64 -15.92 -3.12
C SER A 104 10.43 -15.38 -3.88
N PRO A 105 9.98 -16.07 -4.95
CA PRO A 105 8.72 -15.73 -5.60
C PRO A 105 7.52 -15.77 -4.65
N ALA A 106 7.53 -16.69 -3.67
CA ALA A 106 6.50 -16.77 -2.64
C ALA A 106 6.47 -15.53 -1.75
N GLY A 107 7.63 -14.94 -1.42
CA GLY A 107 7.69 -13.68 -0.65
C GLY A 107 7.03 -12.53 -1.40
N ILE A 108 7.34 -12.37 -2.69
CA ILE A 108 6.72 -11.34 -3.55
C ILE A 108 5.20 -11.55 -3.64
N PHE A 109 4.75 -12.80 -3.76
CA PHE A 109 3.34 -13.14 -3.81
C PHE A 109 2.63 -12.80 -2.49
N LEU A 110 3.19 -13.22 -1.35
CA LEU A 110 2.64 -12.99 -0.02
C LEU A 110 2.54 -11.48 0.29
N ASP A 111 3.57 -10.72 -0.03
CA ASP A 111 3.59 -9.26 0.11
C ASP A 111 2.40 -8.62 -0.61
N LYS A 112 2.21 -8.93 -1.90
CA LYS A 112 1.07 -8.41 -2.68
C LYS A 112 -0.28 -8.83 -2.12
N VAL A 113 -0.44 -10.10 -1.79
CA VAL A 113 -1.68 -10.65 -1.22
C VAL A 113 -1.99 -9.97 0.12
N GLY A 114 -0.98 -9.74 0.96
CA GLY A 114 -1.15 -9.05 2.23
C GLY A 114 -1.68 -7.63 2.07
N HIS A 115 -1.14 -6.87 1.13
CA HIS A 115 -1.65 -5.55 0.80
C HIS A 115 -3.08 -5.59 0.25
N TYR A 116 -3.42 -6.55 -0.62
CA TYR A 116 -4.78 -6.69 -1.15
C TYR A 116 -5.79 -6.94 -0.03
N PHE A 117 -5.49 -7.83 0.92
CA PHE A 117 -6.38 -8.08 2.05
C PHE A 117 -6.55 -6.86 2.95
N ALA A 118 -5.46 -6.22 3.36
CA ALA A 118 -5.53 -5.05 4.22
C ALA A 118 -6.36 -3.92 3.59
N GLU A 119 -6.09 -3.61 2.33
CA GLU A 119 -6.75 -2.50 1.64
C GLU A 119 -8.20 -2.78 1.25
N ALA A 120 -8.57 -4.05 1.01
CA ALA A 120 -9.95 -4.43 0.77
C ALA A 120 -10.80 -4.42 2.06
N LEU A 121 -10.25 -4.93 3.17
CA LEU A 121 -11.02 -5.12 4.39
C LEU A 121 -11.27 -3.81 5.15
N ILE A 122 -10.35 -2.83 5.07
CA ILE A 122 -10.50 -1.55 5.78
C ILE A 122 -11.79 -0.81 5.38
N PRO A 123 -12.07 -0.50 4.10
CA PRO A 123 -13.28 0.25 3.75
C PRO A 123 -14.57 -0.53 4.03
N ILE A 124 -14.53 -1.88 3.97
CA ILE A 124 -15.67 -2.72 4.38
C ILE A 124 -15.95 -2.53 5.87
N ALA A 125 -14.91 -2.60 6.71
CA ALA A 125 -15.03 -2.40 8.15
C ALA A 125 -15.53 -0.98 8.49
N ILE A 126 -15.11 0.04 7.77
CA ILE A 126 -15.58 1.41 7.93
C ILE A 126 -17.06 1.53 7.58
N GLY A 127 -17.51 0.97 6.45
CA GLY A 127 -18.91 0.98 6.08
C GLY A 127 -19.81 0.28 7.13
N LEU A 128 -19.37 -0.87 7.65
CA LEU A 128 -20.05 -1.58 8.73
C LEU A 128 -20.09 -0.74 10.02
N ARG A 129 -18.96 -0.13 10.40
CA ARG A 129 -18.88 0.72 11.58
C ARG A 129 -19.85 1.89 11.52
N ILE A 130 -19.91 2.61 10.41
CA ILE A 130 -20.79 3.77 10.27
C ILE A 130 -22.26 3.32 10.39
N MET A 131 -22.62 2.18 9.78
CA MET A 131 -23.96 1.59 9.92
C MET A 131 -24.28 1.25 11.38
N GLU A 132 -23.36 0.62 12.13
CA GLU A 132 -23.53 0.27 13.54
C GLU A 132 -23.64 1.51 14.45
N GLU A 133 -23.00 2.61 14.10
CA GLU A 133 -23.08 3.90 14.79
C GLU A 133 -24.35 4.71 14.41
N GLY A 134 -25.27 4.12 13.64
CA GLY A 134 -26.59 4.71 13.29
C GLY A 134 -26.66 5.32 11.89
N GLY A 135 -25.65 5.10 11.05
CA GLY A 135 -25.66 5.50 9.63
C GLY A 135 -26.55 4.60 8.76
N ASP A 136 -26.61 4.94 7.47
CA ASP A 136 -27.44 4.25 6.50
C ASP A 136 -27.00 2.80 6.26
N TYR A 137 -27.96 1.87 6.12
CA TYR A 137 -27.73 0.46 5.77
C TYR A 137 -27.04 0.25 4.41
N PHE A 138 -26.97 1.26 3.57
CA PHE A 138 -26.27 1.21 2.29
C PHE A 138 -24.74 1.41 2.40
N LEU A 139 -24.26 1.95 3.52
CA LEU A 139 -22.85 2.26 3.71
C LEU A 139 -21.90 1.05 3.68
N PRO A 140 -22.27 -0.14 4.20
CA PRO A 140 -21.46 -1.34 3.99
C PRO A 140 -21.30 -1.73 2.52
N PHE A 141 -22.32 -1.53 1.69
CA PHE A 141 -22.21 -1.73 0.24
C PHE A 141 -21.23 -0.75 -0.39
N LEU A 142 -21.24 0.52 0.00
CA LEU A 142 -20.27 1.51 -0.47
C LEU A 142 -18.85 1.16 -0.02
N GLY A 143 -18.68 0.66 1.20
CA GLY A 143 -17.39 0.14 1.67
C GLY A 143 -16.89 -1.02 0.80
N ALA A 144 -17.77 -1.97 0.46
CA ALA A 144 -17.44 -3.10 -0.41
C ALA A 144 -17.17 -2.66 -1.85
N LEU A 145 -17.89 -1.66 -2.37
CA LEU A 145 -17.62 -1.06 -3.69
C LEU A 145 -16.23 -0.42 -3.73
N LEU A 146 -15.90 0.37 -2.71
CA LEU A 146 -14.56 0.98 -2.59
C LEU A 146 -13.49 -0.10 -2.53
N ALA A 147 -13.65 -1.13 -1.71
CA ALA A 147 -12.74 -2.27 -1.62
C ALA A 147 -12.49 -2.91 -2.99
N THR A 148 -13.55 -3.15 -3.74
CA THR A 148 -13.48 -3.73 -5.09
C THR A 148 -12.66 -2.85 -6.03
N LEU A 149 -12.92 -1.55 -6.07
CA LEU A 149 -12.20 -0.60 -6.94
C LEU A 149 -10.72 -0.46 -6.55
N VAL A 150 -10.41 -0.47 -5.26
CA VAL A 150 -9.04 -0.44 -4.75
C VAL A 150 -8.26 -1.68 -5.20
N VAL A 151 -8.84 -2.88 -5.04
CA VAL A 151 -8.19 -4.14 -5.47
C VAL A 151 -8.05 -4.19 -6.98
N ILE A 152 -9.05 -3.77 -7.75
CA ILE A 152 -8.95 -3.66 -9.22
C ILE A 152 -7.80 -2.74 -9.59
N ASN A 153 -7.72 -1.55 -9.00
CA ASN A 153 -6.67 -0.58 -9.30
C ASN A 153 -5.25 -1.13 -9.04
N LYS A 154 -5.06 -1.86 -7.95
CA LYS A 154 -3.80 -2.58 -7.70
C LYS A 154 -3.55 -3.68 -8.72
N GLY A 155 -4.57 -4.48 -9.02
CA GLY A 155 -4.50 -5.56 -10.01
C GLY A 155 -4.12 -5.08 -11.40
N LEU A 156 -4.46 -3.84 -11.79
CA LEU A 156 -4.05 -3.25 -13.07
C LEU A 156 -2.52 -3.20 -13.25
N ASN A 157 -1.77 -2.87 -12.18
CA ASN A 157 -0.30 -2.89 -12.25
C ASN A 157 0.23 -4.31 -12.42
N ASP A 158 -0.33 -5.28 -11.72
CA ASP A 158 0.08 -6.67 -11.84
C ASP A 158 -0.30 -7.26 -13.20
N ALA A 159 -1.47 -6.88 -13.74
CA ALA A 159 -1.88 -7.24 -15.09
C ALA A 159 -0.91 -6.74 -16.16
N VAL A 160 -0.31 -5.54 -16.01
CA VAL A 160 0.76 -5.07 -16.90
C VAL A 160 1.96 -6.00 -16.87
N HIS A 161 2.42 -6.42 -15.69
CA HIS A 161 3.55 -7.34 -15.58
C HIS A 161 3.24 -8.70 -16.19
N VAL A 162 2.03 -9.22 -15.97
CA VAL A 162 1.54 -10.47 -16.58
C VAL A 162 1.47 -10.34 -18.10
N ALA A 163 0.84 -9.28 -18.64
CA ALA A 163 0.74 -9.07 -20.07
C ALA A 163 2.13 -8.99 -20.75
N ARG A 164 3.09 -8.30 -20.12
CA ARG A 164 4.46 -8.24 -20.62
C ARG A 164 5.14 -9.60 -20.62
N ALA A 165 5.01 -10.38 -19.54
CA ALA A 165 5.60 -11.70 -19.43
C ALA A 165 5.05 -12.65 -20.53
N PHE A 166 3.73 -12.69 -20.72
CA PHE A 166 3.11 -13.50 -21.77
C PHE A 166 3.43 -13.04 -23.19
N SER A 167 3.80 -11.75 -23.37
CA SER A 167 4.21 -11.22 -24.66
C SER A 167 5.72 -11.30 -24.93
N GLY A 168 6.49 -11.95 -24.06
CA GLY A 168 7.94 -12.06 -24.16
C GLY A 168 8.67 -10.71 -24.02
N LEU A 169 8.04 -9.72 -23.38
CA LEU A 169 8.63 -8.41 -23.12
C LEU A 169 9.41 -8.45 -21.80
N GLU A 170 10.54 -7.77 -21.77
CA GLU A 170 11.33 -7.62 -20.53
C GLU A 170 10.50 -6.98 -19.41
N ARG A 171 10.81 -7.36 -18.16
CA ARG A 171 10.24 -6.71 -16.99
C ARG A 171 10.49 -5.21 -17.03
N LEU A 172 9.44 -4.41 -16.75
CA LEU A 172 9.63 -2.97 -16.60
C LEU A 172 10.60 -2.74 -15.42
N ALA A 173 11.76 -2.15 -15.74
CA ALA A 173 12.58 -1.56 -14.69
C ALA A 173 11.78 -0.40 -14.07
N ASP A 174 11.96 -0.14 -12.78
CA ASP A 174 11.33 0.97 -12.04
C ASP A 174 11.79 2.37 -12.55
N LYS A 175 12.21 2.46 -13.81
CA LYS A 175 12.61 3.69 -14.49
C LYS A 175 11.37 4.51 -14.84
N LYS A 176 11.46 5.82 -14.62
CA LYS A 176 10.44 6.82 -15.01
C LYS A 176 9.92 6.52 -16.42
N ALA A 177 8.63 6.19 -16.54
CA ALA A 177 7.99 6.05 -17.85
C ALA A 177 8.08 7.40 -18.58
N THR A 178 8.84 7.45 -19.66
CA THR A 178 8.90 8.62 -20.55
C THR A 178 7.56 8.80 -21.26
N ILE A 179 6.97 9.99 -21.16
CA ILE A 179 5.64 10.28 -21.67
C ILE A 179 5.75 11.30 -22.78
N ASN A 180 5.07 11.02 -23.90
CA ASN A 180 4.86 11.98 -24.96
C ASN A 180 4.08 13.20 -24.43
N ARG A 181 4.52 14.41 -24.85
CA ARG A 181 3.92 15.71 -24.50
C ARG A 181 2.52 15.84 -25.08
N SER A 182 1.48 15.38 -24.36
CA SER A 182 0.08 15.56 -24.72
C SER A 182 -0.69 16.22 -23.56
N LEU A 183 -1.95 16.60 -23.80
CA LEU A 183 -2.86 17.18 -22.80
C LEU A 183 -2.91 16.31 -21.50
N LEU A 184 -2.76 14.99 -21.63
CA LEU A 184 -2.62 14.00 -20.55
C LEU A 184 -1.41 14.26 -19.65
N SER A 185 -0.35 14.93 -20.14
CA SER A 185 0.81 15.28 -19.30
C SER A 185 0.48 16.35 -18.25
N ARG A 186 -0.46 17.26 -18.54
CA ARG A 186 -0.92 18.28 -17.60
C ARG A 186 -1.78 17.67 -16.49
N VAL A 187 -2.72 16.80 -16.85
CA VAL A 187 -3.56 16.08 -15.86
C VAL A 187 -2.67 15.22 -14.94
N ARG A 188 -1.66 14.58 -15.50
CA ARG A 188 -0.70 13.79 -14.72
C ARG A 188 0.24 14.65 -13.86
N SER A 189 0.57 15.87 -14.29
CA SER A 189 1.34 16.81 -13.46
C SER A 189 0.56 17.18 -12.20
N VAL A 190 -0.75 17.40 -12.29
CA VAL A 190 -1.62 17.61 -11.12
C VAL A 190 -1.73 16.36 -10.25
N ALA A 191 -1.88 15.18 -10.86
CA ALA A 191 -1.90 13.90 -10.14
C ALA A 191 -0.55 13.56 -9.47
N ASN A 192 0.57 14.09 -9.97
CA ASN A 192 1.89 13.96 -9.33
C ASN A 192 2.09 14.93 -8.16
N ILE A 193 1.39 16.07 -8.17
CA ILE A 193 1.44 17.06 -7.06
C ILE A 193 0.56 16.57 -5.89
N LEU A 194 -0.58 15.95 -6.20
CA LEU A 194 -1.48 15.35 -5.23
C LEU A 194 -1.57 13.84 -5.54
N PRO A 195 -0.75 12.99 -4.92
CA PRO A 195 -0.77 11.55 -5.17
C PRO A 195 -2.02 10.90 -4.55
N ILE A 196 -3.21 11.24 -5.08
CA ILE A 196 -4.53 10.79 -4.62
C ILE A 196 -4.59 9.24 -4.59
N HIS A 197 -3.88 8.57 -5.52
CA HIS A 197 -3.81 7.11 -5.52
C HIS A 197 -3.25 6.52 -4.22
N ARG A 198 -2.42 7.27 -3.47
CA ARG A 198 -1.88 6.82 -2.18
C ARG A 198 -2.95 6.78 -1.09
N ALA A 199 -4.01 7.59 -1.18
CA ALA A 199 -5.11 7.57 -0.23
C ALA A 199 -5.79 6.20 -0.12
N TYR A 200 -5.63 5.34 -1.12
CA TYR A 200 -6.18 3.99 -1.17
C TYR A 200 -5.25 2.89 -0.63
N HIS A 201 -4.05 3.23 -0.19
CA HIS A 201 -3.18 2.29 0.48
C HIS A 201 -3.58 2.14 1.96
N SER A 202 -3.30 0.97 2.54
CA SER A 202 -3.77 0.61 3.89
C SER A 202 -3.45 1.65 4.96
N VAL A 203 -2.22 2.15 4.98
CA VAL A 203 -1.76 3.10 6.01
C VAL A 203 -2.41 4.47 5.84
N GLU A 204 -2.38 5.01 4.63
CA GLU A 204 -2.95 6.32 4.30
C GLU A 204 -4.46 6.32 4.47
N MET A 205 -5.14 5.26 4.02
CA MET A 205 -6.59 5.09 4.19
C MET A 205 -6.96 4.99 5.67
N THR A 206 -6.18 4.24 6.46
CA THR A 206 -6.38 4.17 7.93
C THR A 206 -6.19 5.54 8.57
N LEU A 207 -5.17 6.32 8.18
CA LEU A 207 -4.97 7.69 8.67
C LEU A 207 -6.16 8.60 8.32
N ILE A 208 -6.63 8.55 7.06
CA ILE A 208 -7.77 9.36 6.60
C ILE A 208 -9.02 9.03 7.42
N PHE A 209 -9.37 7.76 7.55
CA PHE A 209 -10.55 7.34 8.31
C PHE A 209 -10.41 7.61 9.80
N SER A 210 -9.21 7.47 10.38
CA SER A 210 -8.99 7.78 11.79
C SER A 210 -9.15 9.27 12.06
N LEU A 211 -8.58 10.14 11.22
CA LEU A 211 -8.78 11.59 11.33
C LEU A 211 -10.24 11.97 11.13
N ALA A 212 -10.88 11.43 10.10
CA ALA A 212 -12.30 11.68 9.82
C ALA A 212 -13.19 11.28 10.99
N TYR A 213 -12.89 10.16 11.66
CA TYR A 213 -13.62 9.73 12.86
C TYR A 213 -13.56 10.78 13.98
N PHE A 214 -12.36 11.29 14.30
CA PHE A 214 -12.21 12.28 15.38
C PHE A 214 -12.83 13.65 15.06
N PHE A 215 -13.01 13.97 13.78
CA PHE A 215 -13.71 15.17 13.35
C PHE A 215 -15.21 14.96 13.11
N GLY A 216 -15.73 13.73 13.27
CA GLY A 216 -17.14 13.41 12.98
C GLY A 216 -17.49 13.37 11.49
N TRP A 217 -16.50 13.15 10.60
CA TRP A 217 -16.64 13.15 9.13
C TRP A 217 -16.37 11.76 8.51
N LEU A 218 -16.64 10.69 9.26
CA LEU A 218 -16.27 9.34 8.81
C LEU A 218 -17.06 8.90 7.58
N GLU A 219 -18.36 9.23 7.54
CA GLU A 219 -19.23 8.95 6.42
C GLU A 219 -18.82 9.76 5.18
N GLU A 220 -18.59 11.06 5.34
CA GLU A 220 -18.16 11.93 4.25
C GLU A 220 -16.83 11.47 3.66
N ALA A 221 -15.88 11.02 4.49
CA ALA A 221 -14.62 10.49 4.04
C ALA A 221 -14.82 9.20 3.20
N LEU A 222 -15.71 8.30 3.62
CA LEU A 222 -16.05 7.12 2.83
C LEU A 222 -16.66 7.51 1.49
N LEU A 223 -17.64 8.42 1.48
CA LEU A 223 -18.31 8.89 0.27
C LEU A 223 -17.35 9.56 -0.70
N VAL A 224 -16.45 10.42 -0.22
CA VAL A 224 -15.43 11.08 -1.05
C VAL A 224 -14.51 10.06 -1.70
N LEU A 225 -14.03 9.06 -0.96
CA LEU A 225 -13.16 8.03 -1.52
C LEU A 225 -13.90 7.13 -2.51
N VAL A 226 -15.16 6.78 -2.26
CA VAL A 226 -16.01 6.00 -3.19
C VAL A 226 -16.22 6.76 -4.50
N ILE A 227 -16.56 8.05 -4.44
CA ILE A 227 -16.81 8.88 -5.63
C ILE A 227 -15.52 9.11 -6.43
N ALA A 228 -14.39 9.29 -5.75
CA ALA A 228 -13.11 9.53 -6.41
C ALA A 228 -12.51 8.26 -7.02
N SER A 229 -12.79 7.07 -6.47
CA SER A 229 -12.11 5.83 -6.86
C SER A 229 -12.36 5.39 -8.32
N PRO A 230 -13.55 5.53 -8.94
CA PRO A 230 -13.75 5.24 -10.36
C PRO A 230 -12.91 6.16 -11.26
N VAL A 231 -12.80 7.43 -10.91
CA VAL A 231 -12.00 8.42 -11.67
C VAL A 231 -10.52 8.05 -11.62
N VAL A 232 -10.01 7.69 -10.44
CA VAL A 232 -8.62 7.23 -10.26
C VAL A 232 -8.37 5.95 -11.04
N THR A 233 -9.29 4.97 -10.97
CA THR A 233 -9.15 3.68 -11.66
C THR A 233 -9.19 3.87 -13.18
N LEU A 234 -10.13 4.64 -13.71
CA LEU A 234 -10.20 4.95 -15.16
C LEU A 234 -8.97 5.73 -15.62
N GLY A 235 -8.54 6.73 -14.84
CA GLY A 235 -7.32 7.48 -15.13
C GLY A 235 -6.07 6.58 -15.16
N HIS A 236 -6.01 5.57 -14.28
CA HIS A 236 -4.93 4.59 -14.28
C HIS A 236 -4.96 3.70 -15.54
N ILE A 237 -6.13 3.19 -15.94
CA ILE A 237 -6.30 2.41 -17.19
C ILE A 237 -5.84 3.23 -18.40
N VAL A 238 -6.33 4.47 -18.53
CA VAL A 238 -5.92 5.37 -19.62
C VAL A 238 -4.41 5.63 -19.60
N SER A 239 -3.84 5.83 -18.40
CA SER A 239 -2.39 6.01 -18.25
C SER A 239 -1.59 4.78 -18.69
N ILE A 240 -2.05 3.56 -18.39
CA ILE A 240 -1.40 2.32 -18.82
C ILE A 240 -1.46 2.20 -20.35
N LEU A 241 -2.64 2.37 -20.94
CA LEU A 241 -2.86 2.20 -22.39
C LEU A 241 -2.14 3.27 -23.23
N SER A 242 -2.05 4.51 -22.73
CA SER A 242 -1.37 5.61 -23.42
C SER A 242 0.15 5.66 -23.22
N SER A 243 0.67 4.88 -22.29
CA SER A 243 2.10 4.82 -22.00
C SER A 243 2.84 3.74 -22.79
N ASN A 244 4.18 3.76 -22.75
CA ASN A 244 5.01 2.70 -23.33
C ASN A 244 5.06 1.42 -22.47
N ARG A 245 4.25 1.33 -21.39
CA ARG A 245 4.28 0.19 -20.46
C ARG A 245 3.90 -1.14 -21.12
N LEU A 246 3.06 -1.11 -22.15
CA LEU A 246 2.62 -2.29 -22.93
C LEU A 246 3.30 -2.40 -24.30
N LYS A 247 4.29 -1.54 -24.59
CA LYS A 247 5.01 -1.56 -25.86
C LYS A 247 6.38 -2.21 -25.70
N LYS A 248 6.89 -2.77 -26.82
CA LYS A 248 8.28 -3.23 -26.93
C LYS A 248 9.19 -2.00 -26.79
N SER A 249 10.24 -2.08 -25.98
CA SER A 249 11.27 -1.04 -25.99
C SER A 249 11.93 -1.05 -27.36
N SER A 250 11.74 0.06 -28.10
CA SER A 250 12.48 0.31 -29.35
C SER A 250 13.91 0.62 -29.04
#